data_be82a3d324eb01ed0fd9f62d00a53425
#
_entry.id   be82a3d324eb01ed0fd9f62d00a53425
#
_cell.length_a   1.000
_cell.length_b   1.000
_cell.length_c   1.000
_cell.angle_alpha   90.00
_cell.angle_beta   90.00
_cell.angle_gamma   90.00
#
_symmetry.space_group_name_H-M   'P 1'
#
loop_
_entity.id
_entity.type
_entity.pdbx_description
1 polymer ?
#
loop_
_entity_poly.entity_id
_entity_poly.type
_entity_poly.pdbx_seq_one_letter_code
_entity_poly.pdbx_strand_id
1 'polypeptide(L)'
;LLMTAITLLPSMLLVLTAFTRITIVLGLLRQALGTGQTPSNQVLLGLALFLTALVMMPVWQKMWSAGLQPYLDGRIDFQTAWTLTTQPLRAFMLAQVRETDLMTFAGMAGDGKYAGPDAVPFPVLVASFVTSELKTAFEIGFLIFIPFVIIDLVVASVLMSMGMMMMSPMLVSAPFKILLFVLVDGWVLVVGTLAASFNAV
;
A
#
# COMPACT_ATOMS: atom_id res chain seq x y z
N LEU A 1 17.87 -11.66 -21.10
CA LEU A 1 16.44 -11.91 -20.87
C LEU A 1 16.18 -12.72 -19.59
N LEU A 2 16.81 -13.92 -19.41
CA LEU A 2 16.58 -14.75 -18.21
C LEU A 2 17.07 -14.05 -16.93
N MET A 3 18.27 -13.46 -16.94
CA MET A 3 18.82 -12.69 -15.82
C MET A 3 17.95 -11.49 -15.45
N THR A 4 17.46 -10.73 -16.42
CA THR A 4 16.58 -9.58 -16.17
C THR A 4 15.22 -10.02 -15.63
N ALA A 5 14.67 -11.15 -16.10
CA ALA A 5 13.44 -11.71 -15.56
C ALA A 5 13.59 -12.10 -14.06
N ILE A 6 14.70 -12.77 -13.71
CA ILE A 6 14.97 -13.20 -12.33
C ILE A 6 15.15 -11.98 -11.39
N THR A 7 15.79 -10.91 -11.85
CA THR A 7 16.00 -9.70 -11.00
C THR A 7 14.72 -8.87 -10.83
N LEU A 8 13.82 -8.88 -11.79
CA LEU A 8 12.55 -8.13 -11.73
C LEU A 8 11.44 -8.90 -11.00
N LEU A 9 11.52 -10.24 -10.92
CA LEU A 9 10.48 -11.07 -10.34
C LEU A 9 10.15 -10.72 -8.87
N PRO A 10 11.12 -10.50 -7.96
CA PRO A 10 10.80 -10.12 -6.59
C PRO A 10 10.09 -8.77 -6.48
N SER A 11 10.50 -7.77 -7.28
CA SER A 11 9.86 -6.46 -7.27
C SER A 11 8.43 -6.51 -7.84
N MET A 12 8.20 -7.30 -8.89
CA MET A 12 6.86 -7.54 -9.41
C MET A 12 5.95 -8.21 -8.37
N LEU A 13 6.46 -9.23 -7.66
CA LEU A 13 5.68 -9.89 -6.61
C LEU A 13 5.28 -8.91 -5.50
N LEU A 14 6.19 -8.04 -5.05
CA LEU A 14 5.89 -7.02 -4.05
C LEU A 14 4.80 -6.06 -4.51
N VAL A 15 4.84 -5.62 -5.77
CA VAL A 15 3.85 -4.71 -6.36
C VAL A 15 2.45 -5.32 -6.42
N LEU A 16 2.32 -6.66 -6.53
CA LEU A 16 1.05 -7.38 -6.55
C LEU A 16 0.45 -7.65 -5.14
N THR A 17 1.08 -7.12 -4.10
CA THR A 17 0.68 -7.33 -2.70
C THR A 17 0.27 -6.01 -2.03
N ALA A 18 -0.07 -6.07 -0.74
CA ALA A 18 -0.33 -4.90 0.10
C ALA A 18 0.88 -3.95 0.27
N PHE A 19 2.08 -4.36 -0.16
CA PHE A 19 3.34 -3.66 0.07
C PHE A 19 3.34 -2.22 -0.47
N THR A 20 2.80 -1.99 -1.66
CA THR A 20 2.78 -0.67 -2.30
C THR A 20 2.04 0.35 -1.46
N ARG A 21 0.81 0.06 -1.04
CA ARG A 21 0.00 0.95 -0.18
C ARG A 21 0.70 1.24 1.14
N ILE A 22 1.16 0.20 1.81
CA ILE A 22 1.80 0.30 3.13
C ILE A 22 3.06 1.17 3.05
N THR A 23 3.92 0.93 2.08
CA THR A 23 5.18 1.67 1.92
C THR A 23 4.94 3.16 1.66
N ILE A 24 3.98 3.49 0.81
CA ILE A 24 3.65 4.88 0.48
C ILE A 24 3.07 5.59 1.69
N VAL A 25 2.13 4.99 2.40
CA VAL A 25 1.50 5.61 3.58
C VAL A 25 2.53 5.83 4.70
N LEU A 26 3.40 4.86 4.98
CA LEU A 26 4.48 5.03 5.96
C LEU A 26 5.49 6.11 5.54
N GLY A 27 5.79 6.22 4.25
CA GLY A 27 6.62 7.28 3.71
C GLY A 27 5.99 8.67 3.88
N LEU A 28 4.70 8.80 3.59
CA LEU A 28 3.93 10.02 3.77
C LEU A 28 3.81 10.40 5.25
N LEU A 29 3.59 9.43 6.15
CA LEU A 29 3.59 9.66 7.60
C LEU A 29 4.91 10.28 8.07
N ARG A 30 6.06 9.71 7.68
CA ARG A 30 7.37 10.28 8.03
C ARG A 30 7.52 11.71 7.53
N GLN A 31 7.05 11.97 6.31
CA GLN A 31 7.10 13.32 5.73
C GLN A 31 6.19 14.29 6.51
N ALA A 32 5.00 13.86 6.92
CA ALA A 32 4.05 14.65 7.71
C ALA A 32 4.62 15.05 9.06
N LEU A 33 5.33 14.14 9.74
CA LEU A 33 5.99 14.38 11.02
C LEU A 33 7.11 15.44 10.94
N GLY A 34 7.69 15.68 9.74
CA GLY A 34 8.75 16.66 9.56
C GLY A 34 10.09 16.27 10.21
N THR A 35 10.28 15.00 10.57
CA THR A 35 11.47 14.48 11.26
C THR A 35 12.69 14.27 10.34
N GLY A 36 12.56 14.64 9.06
CA GLY A 36 13.59 14.43 8.05
C GLY A 36 13.75 12.96 7.68
N GLN A 37 14.79 12.29 8.22
CA GLN A 37 15.11 10.90 7.87
C GLN A 37 14.78 9.89 8.98
N THR A 38 14.11 10.28 10.03
CA THR A 38 13.73 9.39 11.14
C THR A 38 12.22 9.10 11.11
N PRO A 39 11.79 7.82 11.13
CA PRO A 39 12.56 6.58 11.06
C PRO A 39 13.31 6.40 9.74
N SER A 40 14.44 5.65 9.77
CA SER A 40 15.24 5.40 8.55
C SER A 40 14.45 4.59 7.50
N ASN A 41 14.87 4.69 6.23
CA ASN A 41 14.23 3.91 5.15
C ASN A 41 14.23 2.41 5.43
N GLN A 42 15.28 1.90 6.06
CA GLN A 42 15.41 0.47 6.38
C GLN A 42 14.37 0.04 7.42
N VAL A 43 14.12 0.87 8.44
CA VAL A 43 13.10 0.60 9.47
C VAL A 43 11.70 0.61 8.85
N LEU A 44 11.38 1.62 8.03
CA LEU A 44 10.08 1.69 7.35
C LEU A 44 9.89 0.53 6.37
N LEU A 45 10.93 0.16 5.62
CA LEU A 45 10.90 -0.98 4.72
C LEU A 45 10.67 -2.30 5.48
N GLY A 46 11.39 -2.50 6.58
CA GLY A 46 11.19 -3.67 7.45
C GLY A 46 9.76 -3.74 7.99
N LEU A 47 9.25 -2.64 8.52
CA LEU A 47 7.86 -2.55 8.99
C LEU A 47 6.85 -2.82 7.87
N ALA A 48 7.07 -2.24 6.67
CA ALA A 48 6.21 -2.47 5.52
C ALA A 48 6.19 -3.95 5.10
N LEU A 49 7.33 -4.63 5.11
CA LEU A 49 7.40 -6.06 4.81
C LEU A 49 6.67 -6.92 5.85
N PHE A 50 6.84 -6.63 7.15
CA PHE A 50 6.12 -7.34 8.20
C PHE A 50 4.60 -7.15 8.11
N LEU A 51 4.16 -5.91 7.91
CA LEU A 51 2.73 -5.62 7.74
C LEU A 51 2.17 -6.27 6.47
N THR A 52 2.94 -6.26 5.37
CA THR A 52 2.56 -6.96 4.14
C THR A 52 2.41 -8.45 4.39
N ALA A 53 3.36 -9.08 5.09
CA ALA A 53 3.27 -10.49 5.43
C ALA A 53 2.02 -10.79 6.28
N LEU A 54 1.71 -9.95 7.25
CA LEU A 54 0.52 -10.09 8.09
C LEU A 54 -0.78 -10.02 7.28
N VAL A 55 -0.91 -9.00 6.41
CA VAL A 55 -2.10 -8.80 5.56
C VAL A 55 -2.25 -9.91 4.52
N MET A 56 -1.13 -10.34 3.91
CA MET A 56 -1.13 -11.34 2.85
C MET A 56 -1.16 -12.79 3.36
N MET A 57 -0.97 -13.02 4.66
CA MET A 57 -0.92 -14.39 5.23
C MET A 57 -2.12 -15.26 4.84
N PRO A 58 -3.39 -14.79 4.93
CA PRO A 58 -4.54 -15.61 4.51
C PRO A 58 -4.54 -15.92 3.00
N VAL A 59 -4.05 -15.00 2.17
CA VAL A 59 -3.92 -15.22 0.72
C VAL A 59 -2.87 -16.30 0.45
N TRP A 60 -1.70 -16.19 1.06
CA TRP A 60 -0.62 -17.17 0.90
C TRP A 60 -0.99 -18.56 1.42
N GLN A 61 -1.71 -18.65 2.53
CA GLN A 61 -2.23 -19.92 3.04
C GLN A 61 -3.19 -20.57 2.05
N LYS A 62 -4.08 -19.80 1.42
CA LYS A 62 -4.97 -20.31 0.37
C LYS A 62 -4.19 -20.76 -0.88
N MET A 63 -3.20 -19.98 -1.32
CA MET A 63 -2.32 -20.34 -2.44
C MET A 63 -1.59 -21.65 -2.18
N TRP A 64 -1.08 -21.84 -0.97
CA TRP A 64 -0.39 -23.06 -0.55
C TRP A 64 -1.33 -24.26 -0.54
N SER A 65 -2.43 -24.17 0.22
CA SER A 65 -3.34 -25.30 0.44
C SER A 65 -4.15 -25.71 -0.79
N ALA A 66 -4.52 -24.74 -1.66
CA ALA A 66 -5.34 -25.03 -2.83
C ALA A 66 -4.53 -25.52 -4.03
N GLY A 67 -3.30 -25.04 -4.20
CA GLY A 67 -2.52 -25.30 -5.41
C GLY A 67 -1.17 -25.97 -5.15
N LEU A 68 -0.26 -25.32 -4.40
CA LEU A 68 1.11 -25.82 -4.24
C LEU A 68 1.19 -27.17 -3.52
N GLN A 69 0.52 -27.31 -2.42
CA GLN A 69 0.56 -28.54 -1.62
C GLN A 69 0.00 -29.74 -2.38
N PRO A 70 -1.19 -29.70 -3.03
CA PRO A 70 -1.69 -30.80 -3.84
C PRO A 70 -0.80 -31.16 -5.02
N TYR A 71 -0.10 -30.18 -5.60
CA TYR A 71 0.87 -30.41 -6.67
C TYR A 71 2.12 -31.17 -6.17
N LEU A 72 2.66 -30.74 -5.03
CA LEU A 72 3.83 -31.43 -4.40
C LEU A 72 3.49 -32.86 -3.95
N ASP A 73 2.23 -33.08 -3.54
CA ASP A 73 1.71 -34.41 -3.22
C ASP A 73 1.41 -35.30 -4.45
N GLY A 74 1.60 -34.76 -5.67
CA GLY A 74 1.34 -35.50 -6.93
C GLY A 74 -0.15 -35.73 -7.22
N ARG A 75 -1.06 -34.95 -6.57
CA ARG A 75 -2.53 -35.13 -6.72
C ARG A 75 -3.11 -34.39 -7.91
N ILE A 76 -2.45 -33.34 -8.38
CA ILE A 76 -2.89 -32.48 -9.48
C ILE A 76 -1.72 -32.22 -10.43
N ASP A 77 -2.04 -31.93 -11.70
CA ASP A 77 -1.06 -31.53 -12.69
C ASP A 77 -0.64 -30.05 -12.54
N PHE A 78 0.44 -29.67 -13.22
CA PHE A 78 1.00 -28.32 -13.14
C PHE A 78 0.00 -27.24 -13.58
N GLN A 79 -0.78 -27.50 -14.65
CA GLN A 79 -1.74 -26.52 -15.17
C GLN A 79 -2.83 -26.19 -14.15
N THR A 80 -3.38 -27.22 -13.53
CA THR A 80 -4.39 -27.10 -12.46
C THR A 80 -3.78 -26.43 -11.24
N ALA A 81 -2.57 -26.83 -10.83
CA ALA A 81 -1.86 -26.20 -9.71
C ALA A 81 -1.62 -24.72 -9.93
N TRP A 82 -1.17 -24.33 -11.12
CA TRP A 82 -0.96 -22.93 -11.49
C TRP A 82 -2.24 -22.10 -11.34
N THR A 83 -3.35 -22.61 -11.89
CA THR A 83 -4.65 -21.93 -11.81
C THR A 83 -5.10 -21.77 -10.36
N LEU A 84 -5.08 -22.83 -9.56
CA LEU A 84 -5.50 -22.82 -8.17
C LEU A 84 -4.59 -21.97 -7.27
N THR A 85 -3.28 -21.92 -7.56
CA THR A 85 -2.34 -21.09 -6.80
C THR A 85 -2.52 -19.61 -7.10
N THR A 86 -2.79 -19.24 -8.35
CA THR A 86 -2.92 -17.82 -8.74
C THR A 86 -4.29 -17.22 -8.41
N GLN A 87 -5.33 -18.04 -8.31
CA GLN A 87 -6.70 -17.59 -8.05
C GLN A 87 -6.87 -16.77 -6.75
N PRO A 88 -6.30 -17.16 -5.58
CA PRO A 88 -6.42 -16.34 -4.36
C PRO A 88 -5.76 -14.97 -4.47
N LEU A 89 -4.61 -14.88 -5.15
CA LEU A 89 -3.95 -13.61 -5.42
C LEU A 89 -4.79 -12.73 -6.34
N ARG A 90 -5.35 -13.31 -7.40
CA ARG A 90 -6.26 -12.62 -8.32
C ARG A 90 -7.49 -12.11 -7.58
N ALA A 91 -8.11 -12.91 -6.71
CA ALA A 91 -9.24 -12.51 -5.90
C ALA A 91 -8.89 -11.36 -4.95
N PHE A 92 -7.71 -11.41 -4.29
CA PHE A 92 -7.21 -10.31 -3.48
C PHE A 92 -7.08 -9.01 -4.29
N MET A 93 -6.45 -9.08 -5.46
CA MET A 93 -6.28 -7.89 -6.31
C MET A 93 -7.62 -7.31 -6.74
N LEU A 94 -8.54 -8.13 -7.23
CA LEU A 94 -9.89 -7.71 -7.65
C LEU A 94 -10.67 -7.04 -6.52
N ALA A 95 -10.52 -7.53 -5.29
CA ALA A 95 -11.17 -6.96 -4.12
C ALA A 95 -10.66 -5.55 -3.76
N GLN A 96 -9.45 -5.19 -4.18
CA GLN A 96 -8.84 -3.87 -3.92
C GLN A 96 -8.98 -2.90 -5.10
N VAL A 97 -9.34 -3.40 -6.30
CA VAL A 97 -9.47 -2.57 -7.51
C VAL A 97 -10.77 -1.79 -7.50
N ARG A 98 -10.68 -0.50 -7.79
CA ARG A 98 -11.84 0.36 -8.01
C ARG A 98 -12.42 0.13 -9.41
N GLU A 99 -13.73 0.06 -9.51
CA GLU A 99 -14.42 -0.16 -10.79
C GLU A 99 -14.04 0.89 -11.84
N THR A 100 -13.89 2.15 -11.43
CA THR A 100 -13.47 3.24 -12.32
C THR A 100 -12.09 3.02 -12.92
N ASP A 101 -11.14 2.52 -12.13
CA ASP A 101 -9.78 2.27 -12.59
C ASP A 101 -9.78 1.04 -13.53
N LEU A 102 -10.52 -0.02 -13.17
CA LEU A 102 -10.68 -1.20 -14.02
C LEU A 102 -11.26 -0.83 -15.40
N MET A 103 -12.32 -0.04 -15.44
CA MET A 103 -12.95 0.40 -16.69
C MET A 103 -12.03 1.27 -17.54
N THR A 104 -11.18 2.10 -16.91
CA THR A 104 -10.20 2.92 -17.62
C THR A 104 -9.19 2.05 -18.36
N PHE A 105 -8.61 1.05 -17.69
CA PHE A 105 -7.63 0.15 -18.30
C PHE A 105 -8.27 -0.84 -19.27
N ALA A 106 -9.51 -1.27 -19.04
CA ALA A 106 -10.28 -2.04 -20.02
C ALA A 106 -10.46 -1.26 -21.34
N GLY A 107 -10.82 0.02 -21.25
CA GLY A 107 -10.94 0.89 -22.42
C GLY A 107 -9.60 1.07 -23.16
N MET A 108 -8.47 1.20 -22.43
CA MET A 108 -7.13 1.26 -23.03
C MET A 108 -6.73 -0.04 -23.75
N ALA A 109 -7.20 -1.20 -23.25
CA ALA A 109 -6.98 -2.49 -23.86
C ALA A 109 -7.86 -2.75 -25.10
N GLY A 110 -8.83 -1.85 -25.36
CA GLY A 110 -9.83 -2.03 -26.41
C GLY A 110 -10.95 -2.99 -26.02
N ASP A 111 -11.03 -3.35 -24.74
CA ASP A 111 -12.04 -4.22 -24.18
C ASP A 111 -13.25 -3.40 -23.70
N GLY A 112 -14.44 -4.02 -23.75
CA GLY A 112 -15.65 -3.48 -23.13
C GLY A 112 -15.76 -3.85 -21.66
N LYS A 113 -17.00 -3.87 -21.15
CA LYS A 113 -17.27 -4.40 -19.81
C LYS A 113 -17.02 -5.90 -19.77
N TYR A 114 -16.28 -6.36 -18.77
CA TYR A 114 -16.06 -7.78 -18.54
C TYR A 114 -17.31 -8.45 -17.96
N ALA A 115 -17.58 -9.68 -18.38
CA ALA A 115 -18.76 -10.45 -17.95
C ALA A 115 -18.68 -10.87 -16.46
N GLY A 116 -17.48 -10.82 -15.89
CA GLY A 116 -17.26 -11.17 -14.48
C GLY A 116 -15.79 -11.06 -14.08
N PRO A 117 -15.47 -11.30 -12.80
CA PRO A 117 -14.11 -11.19 -12.25
C PRO A 117 -13.07 -12.05 -12.98
N ASP A 118 -13.48 -13.25 -13.41
CA ASP A 118 -12.60 -14.20 -14.08
C ASP A 118 -12.29 -13.82 -15.54
N ALA A 119 -13.14 -12.99 -16.15
CA ALA A 119 -12.97 -12.53 -17.53
C ALA A 119 -11.93 -11.39 -17.66
N VAL A 120 -11.50 -10.77 -16.55
CA VAL A 120 -10.54 -9.66 -16.59
C VAL A 120 -9.15 -10.19 -16.99
N PRO A 121 -8.50 -9.69 -18.06
CA PRO A 121 -7.14 -10.09 -18.41
C PRO A 121 -6.14 -9.70 -17.31
N PHE A 122 -5.16 -10.58 -17.05
CA PHE A 122 -4.20 -10.33 -15.97
C PHE A 122 -3.42 -9.01 -16.09
N PRO A 123 -2.94 -8.57 -17.28
CA PRO A 123 -2.28 -7.27 -17.42
C PRO A 123 -3.17 -6.08 -17.05
N VAL A 124 -4.46 -6.13 -17.44
CA VAL A 124 -5.45 -5.10 -17.12
C VAL A 124 -5.69 -5.07 -15.61
N LEU A 125 -5.83 -6.25 -14.99
CA LEU A 125 -5.99 -6.36 -13.54
C LEU A 125 -4.81 -5.77 -12.79
N VAL A 126 -3.57 -6.09 -13.18
CA VAL A 126 -2.35 -5.58 -12.54
C VAL A 126 -2.28 -4.05 -12.65
N ALA A 127 -2.49 -3.50 -13.83
CA ALA A 127 -2.45 -2.05 -14.04
C ALA A 127 -3.52 -1.33 -13.22
N SER A 128 -4.74 -1.85 -13.21
CA SER A 128 -5.86 -1.31 -12.42
C SER A 128 -5.59 -1.41 -10.92
N PHE A 129 -5.05 -2.53 -10.46
CA PHE A 129 -4.71 -2.78 -9.06
C PHE A 129 -3.66 -1.79 -8.57
N VAL A 130 -2.53 -1.66 -9.28
CA VAL A 130 -1.45 -0.75 -8.89
C VAL A 130 -1.96 0.69 -8.82
N THR A 131 -2.75 1.12 -9.80
CA THR A 131 -3.32 2.48 -9.82
C THR A 131 -4.29 2.69 -8.66
N SER A 132 -5.16 1.73 -8.37
CA SER A 132 -6.08 1.79 -7.22
C SER A 132 -5.34 1.81 -5.89
N GLU A 133 -4.26 1.01 -5.74
CA GLU A 133 -3.40 1.02 -4.55
C GLU A 133 -2.72 2.37 -4.33
N LEU A 134 -2.15 2.96 -5.40
CA LEU A 134 -1.56 4.30 -5.34
C LEU A 134 -2.58 5.34 -4.88
N LYS A 135 -3.76 5.35 -5.50
CA LYS A 135 -4.82 6.30 -5.16
C LYS A 135 -5.25 6.16 -3.70
N THR A 136 -5.52 4.94 -3.24
CA THR A 136 -5.90 4.66 -1.86
C THR A 136 -4.80 5.04 -0.87
N ALA A 137 -3.52 4.76 -1.21
CA ALA A 137 -2.39 5.15 -0.38
C ALA A 137 -2.28 6.68 -0.23
N PHE A 138 -2.49 7.43 -1.31
CA PHE A 138 -2.48 8.89 -1.26
C PHE A 138 -3.69 9.45 -0.51
N GLU A 139 -4.87 8.85 -0.62
CA GLU A 139 -6.05 9.26 0.15
C GLU A 139 -5.81 9.07 1.66
N ILE A 140 -5.33 7.90 2.08
CA ILE A 140 -4.97 7.64 3.49
C ILE A 140 -3.86 8.59 3.95
N GLY A 141 -2.81 8.75 3.15
CA GLY A 141 -1.70 9.65 3.45
C GLY A 141 -2.15 11.10 3.61
N PHE A 142 -3.04 11.56 2.76
CA PHE A 142 -3.62 12.91 2.85
C PHE A 142 -4.38 13.11 4.18
N LEU A 143 -5.21 12.15 4.58
CA LEU A 143 -5.92 12.22 5.86
C LEU A 143 -4.94 12.28 7.05
N ILE A 144 -3.84 11.54 6.98
CA ILE A 144 -2.78 11.59 8.00
C ILE A 144 -2.09 12.96 8.02
N PHE A 145 -1.94 13.61 6.87
CA PHE A 145 -1.29 14.92 6.78
C PHE A 145 -2.09 16.05 7.44
N ILE A 146 -3.42 16.01 7.42
CA ILE A 146 -4.30 17.09 7.87
C ILE A 146 -3.93 17.63 9.27
N PRO A 147 -3.85 16.80 10.33
CA PRO A 147 -3.54 17.32 11.68
C PRO A 147 -2.15 17.96 11.75
N PHE A 148 -1.18 17.45 11.01
CA PHE A 148 0.18 17.99 11.02
C PHE A 148 0.29 19.31 10.26
N VAL A 149 -0.44 19.47 9.15
CA VAL A 149 -0.53 20.74 8.43
C VAL A 149 -1.20 21.83 9.28
N ILE A 150 -2.22 21.47 10.06
CA ILE A 150 -2.86 22.42 10.98
C ILE A 150 -1.85 22.91 12.03
N ILE A 151 -1.03 22.03 12.58
CA ILE A 151 0.05 22.44 13.52
C ILE A 151 1.04 23.38 12.83
N ASP A 152 1.47 23.07 11.61
CA ASP A 152 2.38 23.94 10.85
C ASP A 152 1.79 25.35 10.64
N LEU A 153 0.51 25.43 10.26
CA LEU A 153 -0.18 26.70 10.05
C LEU A 153 -0.31 27.53 11.34
N VAL A 154 -0.66 26.88 12.45
CA VAL A 154 -0.76 27.55 13.76
C VAL A 154 0.61 28.10 14.17
N VAL A 155 1.67 27.28 14.11
CA VAL A 155 3.02 27.69 14.47
C VAL A 155 3.50 28.83 13.54
N ALA A 156 3.25 28.73 12.23
CA ALA A 156 3.60 29.80 11.30
C ALA A 156 2.89 31.12 11.62
N SER A 157 1.59 31.08 11.96
CA SER A 157 0.81 32.27 12.33
C SER A 157 1.39 32.93 13.59
N VAL A 158 1.74 32.14 14.61
CA VAL A 158 2.34 32.65 15.85
C VAL A 158 3.71 33.30 15.58
N LEU A 159 4.60 32.62 14.83
CA LEU A 159 5.91 33.15 14.48
C LEU A 159 5.81 34.47 13.70
N MET A 160 4.91 34.55 12.72
CA MET A 160 4.68 35.79 11.97
C MET A 160 4.16 36.93 12.87
N SER A 161 3.24 36.65 13.79
CA SER A 161 2.72 37.67 14.72
C SER A 161 3.80 38.21 15.65
N MET A 162 4.80 37.40 15.99
CA MET A 162 5.95 37.80 16.79
C MET A 162 7.07 38.50 15.96
N GLY A 163 6.88 38.68 14.66
CA GLY A 163 7.87 39.26 13.75
C GLY A 163 9.07 38.37 13.41
N MET A 164 8.99 37.07 13.74
CA MET A 164 10.09 36.10 13.52
C MET A 164 10.04 35.50 12.10
N MET A 165 10.07 36.36 11.06
CA MET A 165 9.94 35.96 9.66
C MET A 165 11.08 35.08 9.14
N MET A 166 12.25 35.08 9.79
CA MET A 166 13.43 34.30 9.36
C MET A 166 13.48 32.91 9.97
N MET A 167 12.62 32.54 10.91
CA MET A 167 12.56 31.18 11.47
C MET A 167 11.70 30.27 10.61
N SER A 168 12.21 29.07 10.35
CA SER A 168 11.45 28.03 9.65
C SER A 168 10.32 27.50 10.54
N PRO A 169 9.04 27.69 10.19
CA PRO A 169 7.92 27.15 10.97
C PRO A 169 7.97 25.64 11.14
N MET A 170 8.47 24.93 10.13
CA MET A 170 8.58 23.46 10.14
C MET A 170 9.52 22.95 11.24
N LEU A 171 10.65 23.64 11.50
CA LEU A 171 11.58 23.26 12.56
C LEU A 171 10.99 23.49 13.95
N VAL A 172 10.19 24.57 14.11
CA VAL A 172 9.54 24.90 15.38
C VAL A 172 8.34 23.98 15.63
N SER A 173 7.62 23.58 14.60
CA SER A 173 6.44 22.72 14.71
C SER A 173 6.78 21.25 14.96
N ALA A 174 7.96 20.77 14.55
CA ALA A 174 8.35 19.36 14.64
C ALA A 174 8.15 18.74 16.04
N PRO A 175 8.61 19.36 17.16
CA PRO A 175 8.39 18.79 18.49
C PRO A 175 6.89 18.67 18.86
N PHE A 176 6.05 19.61 18.43
CA PHE A 176 4.61 19.57 18.68
C PHE A 176 3.92 18.43 17.89
N LYS A 177 4.37 18.20 16.66
CA LYS A 177 3.90 17.08 15.84
C LYS A 177 4.25 15.73 16.46
N ILE A 178 5.49 15.57 16.93
CA ILE A 178 5.92 14.34 17.59
C ILE A 178 5.13 14.13 18.88
N LEU A 179 4.95 15.19 19.68
CA LEU A 179 4.17 15.13 20.92
C LEU A 179 2.73 14.69 20.65
N LEU A 180 2.04 15.32 19.67
CA LEU A 180 0.69 14.93 19.29
C LEU A 180 0.65 13.47 18.86
N PHE A 181 1.59 13.04 18.00
CA PHE A 181 1.63 11.68 17.47
C PHE A 181 1.80 10.63 18.57
N VAL A 182 2.62 10.93 19.60
CA VAL A 182 2.80 10.06 20.76
C VAL A 182 1.55 10.04 21.65
N LEU A 183 0.92 11.20 21.88
CA LEU A 183 -0.26 11.30 22.73
C LEU A 183 -1.48 10.54 22.18
N VAL A 184 -1.63 10.47 20.87
CA VAL A 184 -2.75 9.74 20.21
C VAL A 184 -2.41 8.28 19.90
N ASP A 185 -1.26 7.78 20.36
CA ASP A 185 -0.74 6.46 19.98
C ASP A 185 -0.69 6.25 18.45
N GLY A 186 -0.09 7.22 17.77
CA GLY A 186 -0.17 7.36 16.32
C GLY A 186 0.34 6.15 15.54
N TRP A 187 1.33 5.40 16.05
CA TRP A 187 1.80 4.20 15.40
C TRP A 187 0.72 3.11 15.34
N VAL A 188 0.05 2.85 16.46
CA VAL A 188 -1.03 1.85 16.53
C VAL A 188 -2.21 2.28 15.66
N LEU A 189 -2.55 3.56 15.69
CA LEU A 189 -3.63 4.12 14.87
C LEU A 189 -3.34 3.94 13.37
N VAL A 190 -2.15 4.32 12.90
CA VAL A 190 -1.79 4.23 11.48
C VAL A 190 -1.70 2.77 11.01
N VAL A 191 -1.04 1.91 11.78
CA VAL A 191 -0.92 0.48 11.44
C VAL A 191 -2.29 -0.20 11.45
N GLY A 192 -3.13 0.10 12.45
CA GLY A 192 -4.49 -0.43 12.54
C GLY A 192 -5.37 0.02 11.38
N THR A 193 -5.32 1.30 11.01
CA THR A 193 -6.07 1.85 9.87
C THR A 193 -5.60 1.22 8.55
N LEU A 194 -4.28 1.07 8.38
CA LEU A 194 -3.73 0.40 7.20
C LEU A 194 -4.21 -1.06 7.10
N ALA A 195 -4.11 -1.83 8.18
CA ALA A 195 -4.58 -3.21 8.19
C ALA A 195 -6.09 -3.30 7.91
N ALA A 196 -6.89 -2.44 8.54
CA ALA A 196 -8.34 -2.37 8.32
C ALA A 196 -8.70 -1.98 6.87
N SER A 197 -7.88 -1.18 6.20
CA SER A 197 -8.14 -0.77 4.81
C SER A 197 -8.11 -1.93 3.79
N PHE A 198 -7.51 -3.07 4.15
CA PHE A 198 -7.52 -4.30 3.35
C PHE A 198 -8.64 -5.27 3.75
N ASN A 199 -9.17 -5.16 4.96
CA ASN A 199 -10.24 -6.02 5.47
C ASN A 199 -11.65 -5.48 5.16
N ALA A 200 -11.75 -4.32 4.51
CA ALA A 200 -13.03 -3.70 4.13
C ALA A 200 -13.68 -4.36 2.89
N VAL A 201 -13.31 -5.62 2.60
CA VAL A 201 -13.86 -6.41 1.50
C VAL A 201 -14.35 -7.76 2.01
#